data_e8a190680bf80871167d90402ef9b463
#
_entry.id   e8a190680bf80871167d90402ef9b463
#
_cell.length_a   1.000
_cell.length_b   1.000
_cell.length_c   1.000
_cell.angle_alpha   90.00
_cell.angle_beta   90.00
_cell.angle_gamma   90.00
#
_symmetry.space_group_name_H-M   'P 1'
#
loop_
_entity.id
_entity.type
_entity.pdbx_description
1 polymer ?
#
loop_
_entity_poly.entity_id
_entity_poly.type
_entity_poly.pdbx_seq_one_letter_code
_entity_poly.pdbx_strand_id
1 'polypeptide(L)'
;MKRTASMKYNETAESRELFLYATNCGDLYRQRISPAIANLRKKAIKGAYDADKAVDLYYYIATAASDMYNREFGYKFSVADRFTAAVDMEAYYRENEVFYDIDR
;
A
#
# COMPACT_ATOMS: atom_id res chain seq x y z
N MET A 1 11.29 9.73 -4.51
CA MET A 1 12.29 8.89 -3.82
C MET A 1 12.64 7.67 -4.65
N LYS A 2 13.88 7.34 -4.69
CA LYS A 2 14.32 6.17 -5.44
C LYS A 2 14.48 4.97 -4.51
N ARG A 3 13.94 3.83 -4.90
CA ARG A 3 14.06 2.61 -4.10
C ARG A 3 15.49 2.12 -4.13
N THR A 4 15.94 1.63 -3.00
CA THR A 4 17.30 1.10 -2.90
C THR A 4 17.37 -0.32 -3.44
N ALA A 5 18.58 -0.78 -3.75
CA ALA A 5 18.78 -2.15 -4.22
C ALA A 5 18.34 -3.18 -3.19
N SER A 6 18.42 -2.84 -1.89
CA SER A 6 18.02 -3.75 -0.82
C SER A 6 16.52 -3.90 -0.70
N MET A 7 15.75 -3.03 -1.36
CA MET A 7 14.28 -3.04 -1.30
C MET A 7 13.71 -3.46 -2.64
N LYS A 8 14.26 -4.51 -3.23
CA LYS A 8 13.77 -5.01 -4.49
C LYS A 8 12.38 -5.61 -4.35
N TYR A 9 11.56 -5.36 -5.34
CA TYR A 9 10.26 -6.02 -5.42
C TYR A 9 10.48 -7.52 -5.63
N ASN A 10 9.85 -8.31 -4.79
CA ASN A 10 9.96 -9.76 -4.87
C ASN A 10 8.73 -10.37 -4.20
N GLU A 11 7.70 -10.63 -4.99
CA GLU A 11 6.45 -11.16 -4.44
C GLU A 11 6.68 -12.56 -3.86
N THR A 12 6.23 -12.75 -2.63
CA THR A 12 6.29 -14.02 -1.92
C THR A 12 4.87 -14.41 -1.50
N ALA A 13 4.69 -15.63 -1.01
CA ALA A 13 3.42 -16.04 -0.45
C ALA A 13 3.06 -15.14 0.74
N GLU A 14 4.06 -14.76 1.54
CA GLU A 14 3.85 -13.89 2.69
C GLU A 14 3.44 -12.48 2.29
N SER A 15 4.11 -11.88 1.30
CA SER A 15 3.74 -10.54 0.85
C SER A 15 2.35 -10.54 0.24
N ARG A 16 1.98 -11.60 -0.46
CA ARG A 16 0.65 -11.72 -1.04
C ARG A 16 -0.41 -11.83 0.06
N GLU A 17 -0.11 -12.62 1.09
CA GLU A 17 -1.02 -12.76 2.22
C GLU A 17 -1.25 -11.42 2.90
N LEU A 18 -0.19 -10.65 3.12
CA LEU A 18 -0.32 -9.34 3.75
C LEU A 18 -1.11 -8.38 2.87
N PHE A 19 -0.86 -8.39 1.57
CA PHE A 19 -1.63 -7.55 0.63
C PHE A 19 -3.12 -7.87 0.72
N LEU A 20 -3.48 -9.14 0.70
CA LEU A 20 -4.88 -9.55 0.76
C LEU A 20 -5.51 -9.17 2.10
N TYR A 21 -4.78 -9.36 3.19
CA TYR A 21 -5.27 -8.99 4.51
C TYR A 21 -5.53 -7.48 4.60
N ALA A 22 -4.56 -6.68 4.14
CA ALA A 22 -4.67 -5.23 4.21
C ALA A 22 -5.82 -4.71 3.36
N THR A 23 -5.97 -5.22 2.14
CA THR A 23 -6.97 -4.71 1.21
C THR A 23 -8.37 -5.21 1.52
N ASN A 24 -8.48 -6.28 2.32
CA ASN A 24 -9.80 -6.82 2.71
C ASN A 24 -10.24 -6.37 4.10
N CYS A 25 -9.43 -5.59 4.80
CA CYS A 25 -9.78 -5.12 6.14
C CYS A 25 -10.57 -3.81 6.06
N GLY A 26 -11.88 -3.88 6.33
CA GLY A 26 -12.76 -2.72 6.22
C GLY A 26 -12.37 -1.58 7.15
N ASP A 27 -11.95 -1.90 8.38
CA ASP A 27 -11.53 -0.86 9.33
C ASP A 27 -10.29 -0.14 8.84
N LEU A 28 -9.31 -0.89 8.34
CA LEU A 28 -8.09 -0.32 7.80
C LEU A 28 -8.38 0.56 6.59
N TYR A 29 -9.29 0.11 5.74
CA TYR A 29 -9.69 0.90 4.58
C TYR A 29 -10.28 2.24 5.01
N ARG A 30 -11.25 2.22 5.93
CA ARG A 30 -11.92 3.45 6.36
C ARG A 30 -10.98 4.38 7.09
N GLN A 31 -10.11 3.85 7.94
CA GLN A 31 -9.31 4.68 8.82
C GLN A 31 -8.02 5.17 8.19
N ARG A 32 -7.46 4.41 7.24
CA ARG A 32 -6.14 4.73 6.70
C ARG A 32 -6.10 4.77 5.18
N ILE A 33 -6.69 3.79 4.50
CA ILE A 33 -6.55 3.69 3.04
C ILE A 33 -7.37 4.76 2.35
N SER A 34 -8.64 4.90 2.72
CA SER A 34 -9.52 5.87 2.08
C SER A 34 -9.00 7.30 2.21
N PRO A 35 -8.54 7.76 3.40
CA PRO A 35 -7.96 9.10 3.49
C PRO A 35 -6.69 9.26 2.64
N ALA A 36 -5.87 8.21 2.55
CA ALA A 36 -4.67 8.25 1.71
C ALA A 36 -5.05 8.39 0.25
N ILE A 37 -6.06 7.63 -0.20
CA ILE A 37 -6.53 7.71 -1.58
C ILE A 37 -7.06 9.10 -1.89
N ALA A 38 -7.83 9.70 -0.98
CA ALA A 38 -8.35 11.04 -1.18
C ALA A 38 -7.22 12.05 -1.38
N ASN A 39 -6.17 11.95 -0.58
CA ASN A 39 -5.00 12.82 -0.71
C ASN A 39 -4.29 12.59 -2.05
N LEU A 40 -4.09 11.33 -2.42
CA LEU A 40 -3.40 10.98 -3.66
C LEU A 40 -4.22 11.41 -4.89
N ARG A 41 -5.55 11.35 -4.83
CA ARG A 41 -6.40 11.84 -5.92
C ARG A 41 -6.21 13.34 -6.12
N LYS A 42 -6.11 14.11 -5.06
CA LYS A 42 -5.86 15.56 -5.20
C LYS A 42 -4.55 15.80 -5.94
N LYS A 43 -3.52 15.04 -5.64
CA LYS A 43 -2.24 15.16 -6.34
C LYS A 43 -2.35 14.71 -7.79
N ALA A 44 -3.08 13.64 -8.05
CA ALA A 44 -3.27 13.13 -9.41
C ALA A 44 -3.99 14.16 -10.28
N ILE A 45 -5.01 14.82 -9.75
CA ILE A 45 -5.76 15.84 -10.47
C ILE A 45 -4.84 17.01 -10.84
N LYS A 46 -3.89 17.36 -9.97
CA LYS A 46 -2.94 18.45 -10.22
C LYS A 46 -1.76 18.02 -11.07
N GLY A 47 -1.69 16.75 -11.49
CA GLY A 47 -0.54 16.25 -12.24
C GLY A 47 0.70 16.05 -11.39
N ALA A 48 0.54 15.91 -10.08
CA ALA A 48 1.64 15.80 -9.12
C ALA A 48 1.73 14.45 -8.44
N TYR A 49 1.10 13.41 -9.00
CA TYR A 49 1.15 12.08 -8.43
C TYR A 49 2.56 11.51 -8.53
N ASP A 50 3.06 11.02 -7.41
CA ASP A 50 4.39 10.43 -7.33
C ASP A 50 4.24 9.00 -6.77
N ALA A 51 4.46 8.01 -7.63
CA ALA A 51 4.27 6.61 -7.25
C ALA A 51 5.19 6.18 -6.11
N ASP A 52 6.43 6.67 -6.09
CA ASP A 52 7.36 6.30 -5.02
C ASP A 52 6.90 6.84 -3.66
N LYS A 53 6.42 8.07 -3.63
CA LYS A 53 5.87 8.63 -2.40
C LYS A 53 4.59 7.91 -1.97
N ALA A 54 3.79 7.50 -2.95
CA ALA A 54 2.58 6.73 -2.64
C ALA A 54 2.95 5.36 -2.04
N VAL A 55 3.99 4.71 -2.55
CA VAL A 55 4.47 3.45 -1.97
C VAL A 55 4.91 3.66 -0.53
N ASP A 56 5.61 4.74 -0.23
CA ASP A 56 6.01 5.04 1.14
C ASP A 56 4.78 5.14 2.05
N LEU A 57 3.74 5.81 1.58
CA LEU A 57 2.50 5.94 2.34
C LEU A 57 1.85 4.57 2.57
N TYR A 58 1.76 3.76 1.51
CA TYR A 58 1.20 2.41 1.65
C TYR A 58 2.07 1.50 2.52
N TYR A 59 3.37 1.76 2.59
CA TYR A 59 4.23 0.99 3.47
C TYR A 59 3.83 1.17 4.93
N TYR A 60 3.51 2.39 5.34
CA TYR A 60 3.03 2.62 6.70
C TYR A 60 1.70 1.90 6.93
N ILE A 61 0.84 1.89 5.94
CA ILE A 61 -0.45 1.18 6.04
C ILE A 61 -0.22 -0.32 6.10
N ALA A 62 0.67 -0.85 5.26
CA ALA A 62 1.02 -2.28 5.30
C ALA A 62 1.64 -2.67 6.64
N THR A 63 2.43 -1.77 7.24
CA THR A 63 3.00 -2.02 8.56
C THR A 63 1.90 -2.09 9.62
N ALA A 64 0.92 -1.18 9.56
CA ALA A 64 -0.22 -1.24 10.48
C ALA A 64 -1.00 -2.54 10.30
N ALA A 65 -1.21 -2.96 9.05
CA ALA A 65 -1.87 -4.24 8.75
C ALA A 65 -1.07 -5.41 9.31
N SER A 66 0.25 -5.36 9.18
CA SER A 66 1.14 -6.38 9.69
C SER A 66 1.03 -6.50 11.21
N ASP A 67 0.95 -5.36 11.90
CA ASP A 67 0.77 -5.36 13.35
C ASP A 67 -0.57 -5.97 13.75
N MET A 68 -1.63 -5.65 13.03
CA MET A 68 -2.95 -6.25 13.28
C MET A 68 -2.91 -7.75 13.05
N TYR A 69 -2.28 -8.18 11.96
CA TYR A 69 -2.14 -9.60 11.64
C TYR A 69 -1.36 -10.33 12.73
N ASN A 70 -0.29 -9.72 13.22
CA ASN A 70 0.51 -10.32 14.28
C ASN A 70 -0.29 -10.49 15.57
N ARG A 71 -1.11 -9.51 15.91
CA ARG A 71 -1.95 -9.61 17.10
C ARG A 71 -2.99 -10.72 16.96
N GLU A 72 -3.47 -10.95 15.75
CA GLU A 72 -4.51 -11.94 15.52
C GLU A 72 -3.96 -13.35 15.33
N PHE A 73 -2.85 -13.46 14.58
CA PHE A 73 -2.33 -14.76 14.15
C PHE A 73 -0.94 -15.08 14.67
N GLY A 74 -0.28 -14.14 15.34
CA GLY A 74 1.05 -14.40 15.91
C GLY A 74 2.17 -14.47 14.88
N TYR A 75 2.01 -13.88 13.71
CA TYR A 75 3.03 -13.92 12.67
C TYR A 75 3.50 -12.49 12.32
N LYS A 76 4.82 -12.33 12.22
CA LYS A 76 5.43 -11.05 11.86
C LYS A 76 5.94 -11.09 10.44
N PHE A 77 5.48 -10.14 9.63
CA PHE A 77 5.97 -10.01 8.27
C PHE A 77 7.30 -9.25 8.26
N SER A 78 8.20 -9.65 7.37
CA SER A 78 9.48 -8.97 7.22
C SER A 78 9.30 -7.58 6.60
N VAL A 79 10.35 -6.75 6.72
CA VAL A 79 10.37 -5.45 6.06
C VAL A 79 10.19 -5.61 4.55
N ALA A 80 10.89 -6.61 3.97
CA ALA A 80 10.79 -6.85 2.52
C ALA A 80 9.37 -7.21 2.11
N ASP A 81 8.68 -8.06 2.89
CA ASP A 81 7.30 -8.44 2.58
C ASP A 81 6.35 -7.26 2.72
N ARG A 82 6.55 -6.41 3.72
CA ARG A 82 5.73 -5.21 3.88
C ARG A 82 5.95 -4.22 2.75
N PHE A 83 7.20 -4.08 2.30
CA PHE A 83 7.50 -3.22 1.16
C PHE A 83 6.85 -3.74 -0.11
N THR A 84 6.96 -5.05 -0.37
CA THR A 84 6.35 -5.65 -1.55
C THR A 84 4.84 -5.51 -1.53
N ALA A 85 4.22 -5.73 -0.37
CA ALA A 85 2.78 -5.53 -0.22
C ALA A 85 2.40 -4.06 -0.52
N ALA A 86 3.23 -3.11 -0.08
CA ALA A 86 2.98 -1.69 -0.35
C ALA A 86 3.06 -1.37 -1.84
N VAL A 87 4.02 -1.97 -2.54
CA VAL A 87 4.13 -1.81 -4.00
C VAL A 87 2.87 -2.33 -4.69
N ASP A 88 2.39 -3.50 -4.25
CA ASP A 88 1.17 -4.07 -4.80
C ASP A 88 -0.05 -3.21 -4.50
N MET A 89 -0.13 -2.66 -3.30
CA MET A 89 -1.22 -1.75 -2.93
C MET A 89 -1.21 -0.49 -3.80
N GLU A 90 -0.04 0.08 -4.03
CA GLU A 90 0.08 1.27 -4.87
C GLU A 90 -0.42 0.97 -6.28
N ALA A 91 0.01 -0.13 -6.87
CA ALA A 91 -0.42 -0.49 -8.23
C ALA A 91 -1.93 -0.71 -8.28
N TYR A 92 -2.47 -1.41 -7.28
CA TYR A 92 -3.89 -1.73 -7.24
C TYR A 92 -4.75 -0.46 -7.08
N TYR A 93 -4.44 0.38 -6.11
CA TYR A 93 -5.25 1.56 -5.84
C TYR A 93 -5.03 2.67 -6.85
N ARG A 94 -3.86 2.74 -7.48
CA ARG A 94 -3.61 3.71 -8.54
C ARG A 94 -4.62 3.54 -9.67
N GLU A 95 -4.81 2.30 -10.12
CA GLU A 95 -5.68 2.05 -11.26
C GLU A 95 -7.16 2.01 -10.87
N ASN A 96 -7.47 1.49 -9.70
CA ASN A 96 -8.86 1.24 -9.34
C ASN A 96 -9.51 2.39 -8.59
N GLU A 97 -8.75 3.27 -7.96
CA GLU A 97 -9.34 4.34 -7.15
C GLU A 97 -8.71 5.70 -7.35
N VAL A 98 -7.36 5.80 -7.35
CA VAL A 98 -6.72 7.12 -7.42
C VAL A 98 -7.03 7.82 -8.74
N PHE A 99 -6.87 7.13 -9.85
CA PHE A 99 -7.11 7.69 -11.18
C PHE A 99 -8.49 7.35 -11.75
N TYR A 100 -9.35 6.79 -10.96
CA TYR A 100 -10.71 6.48 -11.41
C TYR A 100 -11.40 7.78 -11.81
N ASP A 101 -11.91 7.83 -13.04
CA ASP A 101 -12.59 9.01 -13.61
C ASP A 101 -11.69 10.24 -13.76
N ILE A 102 -10.38 10.08 -13.73
CA ILE A 102 -9.45 11.18 -13.99
C ILE A 102 -8.82 10.98 -15.34
N ASP A 103 -8.91 12.00 -16.19
CA ASP A 103 -8.19 12.03 -17.47
C ASP A 103 -6.70 12.14 -17.21
N ARG A 104 -5.94 11.25 -17.83
CA ARG A 104 -4.48 11.24 -17.68
C ARG A 104 -3.79 11.67 -18.92
#